data_59fd764cb5d9b66caa57826a5039d682
#
_entry.id   59fd764cb5d9b66caa57826a5039d682
#
_cell.length_a   1.000
_cell.length_b   1.000
_cell.length_c   1.000
_cell.angle_alpha   90.00
_cell.angle_beta   90.00
_cell.angle_gamma   90.00
#
_symmetry.space_group_name_H-M   'P 1'
#
loop_
_entity.id
_entity.type
_entity.pdbx_description
1 polymer ?
#
loop_
_entity_poly.entity_id
_entity_poly.type
_entity_poly.pdbx_seq_one_letter_code
_entity_poly.pdbx_strand_id
1 'polypeptide(L)'
;MNNIARGSIFNIKIDFERSSGAYIYDKNSDRKYLDFFGMYASLPLGYNHKVFKSEQFQDEISRCSHVKVTNCEFISDETEEFDKQFSSYCSLDNTFSNFHYCSTGALAVEAAIKISLHYKNYKNLNVLSFNNSFHGVNSYGGFITGRFSTSLKRLKGLPELFSTKCNYDIQEVEKIMSNKDNPVTCIVVEPIQCTAGDIHHDREFFSKLRDLCNTYDVPMVFDEIQVGFGATGKLWYFEHLGITPDIVVFGKKTQVSGLMVTKKFSDIFNRDDVPRLEVTWNSDTLDMIRCKYIIQEFQESSVLENVNKRGEQIKNLLSNVSGIDNFRSKGLIIGFDLKNTETRDRLMKVLYNKGMICNSTGANSIRLRPNLALSEQDAIVGCNMIKEALQEIE
;
A
#
# COMPACT_ATOMS: atom_id res chain seq x y z
N MET A 1 28.82 -15.30 -8.12
CA MET A 1 28.38 -13.89 -8.19
C MET A 1 26.93 -13.87 -8.63
N ASN A 2 26.07 -13.14 -7.92
CA ASN A 2 24.67 -13.00 -8.33
C ASN A 2 24.57 -11.93 -9.41
N ASN A 3 24.21 -12.32 -10.64
CA ASN A 3 24.00 -11.39 -11.77
C ASN A 3 22.66 -10.64 -11.69
N ILE A 4 21.95 -10.72 -10.57
CA ILE A 4 20.66 -10.08 -10.37
C ILE A 4 20.86 -8.85 -9.49
N ALA A 5 20.40 -7.68 -9.96
CA ALA A 5 20.34 -6.48 -9.14
C ALA A 5 19.38 -6.72 -7.95
N ARG A 6 19.92 -6.69 -6.74
CA ARG A 6 19.14 -6.87 -5.52
C ARG A 6 19.25 -5.65 -4.64
N GLY A 7 18.12 -5.14 -4.19
CA GLY A 7 18.02 -4.18 -3.11
C GLY A 7 17.80 -4.87 -1.76
N SER A 8 18.61 -5.92 -1.43
CA SER A 8 18.40 -6.66 -0.19
C SER A 8 18.69 -5.80 1.03
N ILE A 9 17.68 -5.60 1.88
CA ILE A 9 17.82 -4.97 3.20
C ILE A 9 18.29 -6.02 4.22
N PHE A 10 17.84 -7.26 4.08
CA PHE A 10 18.13 -8.37 4.98
C PHE A 10 18.82 -9.49 4.21
N ASN A 11 19.82 -10.11 4.83
CA ASN A 11 20.52 -11.29 4.28
C ASN A 11 19.81 -12.58 4.74
N ILE A 12 18.51 -12.70 4.45
CA ILE A 12 17.66 -13.83 4.83
C ILE A 12 17.34 -14.66 3.60
N LYS A 13 17.61 -15.96 3.65
CA LYS A 13 17.14 -16.96 2.70
C LYS A 13 15.91 -17.67 3.26
N ILE A 14 14.74 -17.32 2.76
CA ILE A 14 13.46 -17.79 3.31
C ILE A 14 13.35 -19.31 3.25
N ASP A 15 13.00 -19.90 4.38
CA ASP A 15 12.51 -21.27 4.48
C ASP A 15 10.97 -21.22 4.50
N PHE A 16 10.34 -21.53 3.37
CA PHE A 16 8.89 -21.49 3.25
C PHE A 16 8.17 -22.56 4.07
N GLU A 17 8.82 -23.67 4.40
CA GLU A 17 8.22 -24.74 5.18
C GLU A 17 8.18 -24.40 6.67
N ARG A 18 9.27 -23.83 7.19
CA ARG A 18 9.40 -23.50 8.62
C ARG A 18 8.87 -22.11 8.99
N SER A 19 8.71 -21.21 8.03
CA SER A 19 8.11 -19.89 8.29
C SER A 19 6.63 -20.04 8.63
N SER A 20 6.14 -19.39 9.69
CA SER A 20 4.74 -19.52 10.13
C SER A 20 4.27 -18.32 10.92
N GLY A 21 3.02 -17.89 10.71
CA GLY A 21 2.42 -16.77 11.40
C GLY A 21 3.21 -15.47 11.20
N ALA A 22 3.67 -14.87 12.28
CA ALA A 22 4.49 -13.66 12.23
C ALA A 22 6.00 -13.92 12.09
N TYR A 23 6.42 -15.17 11.89
CA TYR A 23 7.84 -15.53 11.89
C TYR A 23 8.32 -16.00 10.53
N ILE A 24 9.39 -15.37 10.04
CA ILE A 24 10.18 -15.82 8.90
C ILE A 24 11.39 -16.64 9.39
N TYR A 25 11.65 -17.75 8.73
CA TYR A 25 12.80 -18.62 9.02
C TYR A 25 13.90 -18.41 7.97
N ASP A 26 15.15 -18.27 8.42
CA ASP A 26 16.32 -18.15 7.54
C ASP A 26 17.07 -19.50 7.43
N LYS A 27 17.11 -20.05 6.21
CA LYS A 27 17.85 -21.31 5.91
C LYS A 27 19.36 -21.19 6.14
N ASN A 28 19.95 -19.98 6.01
CA ASN A 28 21.39 -19.82 6.10
C ASN A 28 21.88 -19.81 7.55
N SER A 29 21.17 -19.12 8.44
CA SER A 29 21.55 -18.96 9.84
C SER A 29 20.82 -19.90 10.79
N ASP A 30 19.86 -20.67 10.29
CA ASP A 30 18.96 -21.53 11.06
C ASP A 30 18.20 -20.78 12.17
N ARG A 31 17.87 -19.51 11.92
CA ARG A 31 17.20 -18.61 12.87
C ARG A 31 15.82 -18.22 12.38
N LYS A 32 14.92 -18.00 13.33
CA LYS A 32 13.64 -17.35 13.07
C LYS A 32 13.71 -15.86 13.44
N TYR A 33 13.00 -15.04 12.68
CA TYR A 33 12.85 -13.61 12.94
C TYR A 33 11.37 -13.27 13.05
N LEU A 34 11.00 -12.50 14.06
CA LEU A 34 9.67 -11.86 14.15
C LEU A 34 9.60 -10.79 13.06
N ASP A 35 8.65 -10.94 12.15
CA ASP A 35 8.53 -10.08 10.97
C ASP A 35 7.53 -8.93 11.19
N PHE A 36 8.06 -7.77 11.56
CA PHE A 36 7.35 -6.50 11.57
C PHE A 36 7.71 -5.62 10.36
N PHE A 37 8.35 -6.19 9.35
CA PHE A 37 8.58 -5.58 8.04
C PHE A 37 7.45 -5.92 7.05
N GLY A 38 6.92 -7.15 7.11
CA GLY A 38 5.75 -7.61 6.36
C GLY A 38 5.89 -7.44 4.85
N MET A 39 7.08 -7.68 4.27
CA MET A 39 7.34 -7.52 2.84
C MET A 39 6.90 -6.15 2.31
N TYR A 40 7.31 -5.07 2.96
CA TYR A 40 6.83 -3.69 2.71
C TYR A 40 5.31 -3.52 2.87
N ALA A 41 4.72 -4.19 3.87
CA ALA A 41 3.30 -4.22 4.12
C ALA A 41 2.48 -5.01 3.08
N SER A 42 3.08 -5.94 2.34
CA SER A 42 2.36 -6.77 1.37
C SER A 42 2.01 -8.18 1.89
N LEU A 43 2.38 -8.50 3.12
CA LEU A 43 2.04 -9.78 3.75
C LEU A 43 0.73 -9.64 4.55
N PRO A 44 -0.42 -10.13 4.04
CA PRO A 44 -1.72 -9.89 4.70
C PRO A 44 -1.93 -10.79 5.92
N LEU A 45 -1.80 -12.11 5.80
CA LEU A 45 -2.17 -13.09 6.82
C LEU A 45 -0.96 -13.78 7.50
N GLY A 46 0.26 -13.34 7.19
CA GLY A 46 1.47 -14.00 7.69
C GLY A 46 1.90 -15.20 6.85
N TYR A 47 2.89 -15.92 7.36
CA TYR A 47 3.47 -17.08 6.68
C TYR A 47 2.63 -18.33 6.93
N ASN A 48 2.42 -19.12 5.88
CA ASN A 48 1.75 -20.44 5.98
C ASN A 48 0.41 -20.39 6.71
N HIS A 49 -0.40 -19.34 6.46
CA HIS A 49 -1.72 -19.24 7.05
C HIS A 49 -2.61 -20.43 6.67
N LYS A 50 -3.50 -20.83 7.57
CA LYS A 50 -4.37 -22.02 7.41
C LYS A 50 -5.18 -22.00 6.11
N VAL A 51 -5.67 -20.84 5.69
CA VAL A 51 -6.49 -20.68 4.48
C VAL A 51 -5.76 -21.17 3.22
N PHE A 52 -4.44 -20.97 3.15
CA PHE A 52 -3.59 -21.44 2.04
C PHE A 52 -3.19 -22.92 2.13
N LYS A 53 -3.60 -23.62 3.19
CA LYS A 53 -3.38 -25.07 3.36
C LYS A 53 -4.62 -25.88 3.05
N SER A 54 -5.75 -25.23 2.74
CA SER A 54 -6.97 -25.95 2.35
C SER A 54 -6.73 -26.73 1.06
N GLU A 55 -7.31 -27.90 0.95
CA GLU A 55 -7.24 -28.76 -0.24
C GLU A 55 -7.70 -27.99 -1.49
N GLN A 56 -8.79 -27.26 -1.36
CA GLN A 56 -9.35 -26.44 -2.43
C GLN A 56 -8.36 -25.39 -2.96
N PHE A 57 -7.70 -24.64 -2.05
CA PHE A 57 -6.67 -23.67 -2.46
C PHE A 57 -5.51 -24.34 -3.19
N GLN A 58 -5.02 -25.47 -2.65
CA GLN A 58 -3.89 -26.20 -3.24
C GLN A 58 -4.23 -26.73 -4.63
N ASP A 59 -5.44 -27.25 -4.83
CA ASP A 59 -5.91 -27.74 -6.12
C ASP A 59 -6.04 -26.61 -7.15
N GLU A 60 -6.62 -25.47 -6.77
CA GLU A 60 -6.74 -24.32 -7.67
C GLU A 60 -5.36 -23.78 -8.10
N ILE A 61 -4.46 -23.55 -7.13
CA ILE A 61 -3.09 -23.09 -7.42
C ILE A 61 -2.35 -24.10 -8.30
N SER A 62 -2.42 -25.40 -7.99
CA SER A 62 -1.76 -26.43 -8.79
C SER A 62 -2.25 -26.44 -10.24
N ARG A 63 -3.57 -26.42 -10.44
CA ARG A 63 -4.20 -26.41 -11.76
C ARG A 63 -3.81 -25.18 -12.59
N CYS A 64 -3.80 -23.98 -11.97
CA CYS A 64 -3.55 -22.73 -12.68
C CYS A 64 -2.06 -22.38 -12.82
N SER A 65 -1.15 -23.10 -12.15
CA SER A 65 0.28 -22.76 -12.11
C SER A 65 1.03 -23.03 -13.43
N HIS A 66 0.48 -23.86 -14.30
CA HIS A 66 1.17 -24.34 -15.49
C HIS A 66 1.20 -23.34 -16.64
N VAL A 67 0.28 -22.36 -16.65
CA VAL A 67 0.17 -21.34 -17.70
C VAL A 67 -0.10 -19.97 -17.07
N LYS A 68 0.65 -18.98 -17.51
CA LYS A 68 0.33 -17.58 -17.18
C LYS A 68 -0.61 -17.02 -18.23
N VAL A 69 -1.87 -16.85 -17.84
CA VAL A 69 -2.95 -16.41 -18.74
C VAL A 69 -2.87 -14.89 -18.97
N THR A 70 -3.20 -14.46 -20.19
CA THR A 70 -3.44 -13.05 -20.54
C THR A 70 -4.89 -12.71 -20.23
N ASN A 71 -5.18 -12.30 -18.98
CA ASN A 71 -6.54 -12.11 -18.46
C ASN A 71 -7.36 -11.02 -19.16
N CYS A 72 -6.74 -10.20 -20.00
CA CYS A 72 -7.45 -9.23 -20.85
C CYS A 72 -8.06 -9.86 -22.11
N GLU A 73 -7.58 -11.04 -22.53
CA GLU A 73 -8.02 -11.71 -23.76
C GLU A 73 -8.78 -13.02 -23.46
N PHE A 74 -8.54 -13.61 -22.29
CA PHE A 74 -9.14 -14.88 -21.90
C PHE A 74 -9.72 -14.79 -20.50
N ILE A 75 -10.87 -15.42 -20.31
CA ILE A 75 -11.58 -15.51 -19.03
C ILE A 75 -11.49 -16.95 -18.56
N SER A 76 -11.24 -17.16 -17.27
CA SER A 76 -11.35 -18.45 -16.60
C SER A 76 -12.34 -18.40 -15.45
N ASP A 77 -12.82 -19.53 -14.99
CA ASP A 77 -13.70 -19.62 -13.82
C ASP A 77 -13.07 -18.93 -12.60
N GLU A 78 -11.77 -19.12 -12.40
CA GLU A 78 -11.03 -18.53 -11.28
C GLU A 78 -10.98 -17.00 -11.34
N THR A 79 -10.85 -16.42 -12.53
CA THR A 79 -10.85 -14.97 -12.71
C THR A 79 -12.25 -14.38 -12.55
N GLU A 80 -13.30 -15.07 -13.05
CA GLU A 80 -14.70 -14.66 -12.83
C GLU A 80 -15.11 -14.73 -11.35
N GLU A 81 -14.74 -15.80 -10.65
CA GLU A 81 -15.00 -15.95 -9.22
C GLU A 81 -14.28 -14.86 -8.40
N PHE A 82 -13.01 -14.59 -8.73
CA PHE A 82 -12.25 -13.51 -8.11
C PHE A 82 -12.94 -12.17 -8.34
N ASP A 83 -13.30 -11.85 -9.58
CA ASP A 83 -13.93 -10.58 -9.95
C ASP A 83 -15.24 -10.37 -9.17
N LYS A 84 -16.08 -11.39 -9.12
CA LYS A 84 -17.34 -11.37 -8.39
C LYS A 84 -17.13 -11.15 -6.89
N GLN A 85 -16.18 -11.88 -6.30
CA GLN A 85 -15.91 -11.77 -4.86
C GLN A 85 -15.24 -10.45 -4.52
N PHE A 86 -14.23 -10.03 -5.31
CA PHE A 86 -13.50 -8.78 -5.07
C PHE A 86 -14.42 -7.57 -5.23
N SER A 87 -15.19 -7.50 -6.31
CA SER A 87 -16.13 -6.40 -6.54
C SER A 87 -17.22 -6.35 -5.47
N SER A 88 -17.80 -7.48 -5.08
CA SER A 88 -18.80 -7.55 -4.01
C SER A 88 -18.25 -7.09 -2.66
N TYR A 89 -17.03 -7.52 -2.30
CA TYR A 89 -16.44 -7.22 -0.99
C TYR A 89 -15.81 -5.83 -0.92
N CYS A 90 -15.14 -5.41 -2.00
CA CYS A 90 -14.32 -4.19 -2.01
C CYS A 90 -15.04 -2.94 -2.48
N SER A 91 -16.23 -3.07 -3.13
CA SER A 91 -16.96 -1.94 -3.70
C SER A 91 -17.67 -1.04 -2.66
N LEU A 92 -17.78 -1.48 -1.41
CA LEU A 92 -18.52 -0.79 -0.34
C LEU A 92 -19.92 -0.34 -0.80
N ASP A 93 -20.84 -1.29 -0.84
CA ASP A 93 -22.25 -1.08 -1.23
C ASP A 93 -22.41 -0.45 -2.63
N ASN A 94 -21.59 -0.91 -3.59
CA ASN A 94 -21.56 -0.40 -4.97
C ASN A 94 -21.17 1.07 -5.11
N THR A 95 -20.42 1.62 -4.16
CA THR A 95 -19.80 2.95 -4.29
C THR A 95 -18.85 2.99 -5.47
N PHE A 96 -18.07 1.91 -5.66
CA PHE A 96 -17.20 1.72 -6.83
C PHE A 96 -17.82 0.72 -7.79
N SER A 97 -17.92 1.10 -9.06
CA SER A 97 -18.67 0.34 -10.07
C SER A 97 -17.80 -0.39 -11.08
N ASN A 98 -16.56 0.05 -11.29
CA ASN A 98 -15.65 -0.54 -12.25
C ASN A 98 -14.27 -0.74 -11.63
N PHE A 99 -13.62 -1.83 -12.06
CA PHE A 99 -12.32 -2.26 -11.57
C PHE A 99 -11.38 -2.49 -12.76
N HIS A 100 -10.10 -2.21 -12.55
CA HIS A 100 -9.06 -2.58 -13.49
C HIS A 100 -7.87 -3.13 -12.70
N TYR A 101 -7.38 -4.30 -13.11
CA TYR A 101 -6.29 -4.99 -12.42
C TYR A 101 -4.97 -4.79 -13.16
N CYS A 102 -3.88 -4.72 -12.41
CA CYS A 102 -2.54 -4.49 -12.91
C CYS A 102 -1.54 -5.40 -12.21
N SER A 103 -0.40 -5.60 -12.83
CA SER A 103 0.69 -6.41 -12.25
C SER A 103 1.40 -5.72 -11.08
N THR A 104 1.36 -4.37 -10.99
CA THR A 104 2.02 -3.62 -9.92
C THR A 104 1.24 -2.34 -9.57
N GLY A 105 1.41 -1.84 -8.34
CA GLY A 105 0.82 -0.58 -7.91
C GLY A 105 1.25 0.63 -8.74
N ALA A 106 2.47 0.65 -9.28
CA ALA A 106 2.92 1.74 -10.15
C ALA A 106 2.12 1.80 -11.46
N LEU A 107 1.78 0.65 -12.04
CA LEU A 107 0.89 0.58 -13.21
C LEU A 107 -0.54 0.97 -12.86
N ALA A 108 -1.01 0.64 -11.67
CA ALA A 108 -2.34 1.06 -11.21
C ALA A 108 -2.42 2.60 -11.04
N VAL A 109 -1.38 3.24 -10.51
CA VAL A 109 -1.29 4.71 -10.46
C VAL A 109 -1.28 5.30 -11.88
N GLU A 110 -0.52 4.72 -12.81
CA GLU A 110 -0.50 5.16 -14.22
C GLU A 110 -1.87 5.02 -14.87
N ALA A 111 -2.57 3.92 -14.66
CA ALA A 111 -3.92 3.70 -15.16
C ALA A 111 -4.91 4.73 -14.60
N ALA A 112 -4.85 5.06 -13.31
CA ALA A 112 -5.67 6.10 -12.69
C ALA A 112 -5.44 7.49 -13.33
N ILE A 113 -4.19 7.81 -13.63
CA ILE A 113 -3.84 9.06 -14.33
C ILE A 113 -4.39 9.06 -15.76
N LYS A 114 -4.26 7.95 -16.50
CA LYS A 114 -4.81 7.81 -17.86
C LYS A 114 -6.33 7.99 -17.89
N ILE A 115 -7.05 7.34 -16.96
CA ILE A 115 -8.50 7.48 -16.81
C ILE A 115 -8.88 8.95 -16.53
N SER A 116 -8.16 9.60 -15.62
CA SER A 116 -8.40 10.98 -15.25
C SER A 116 -8.14 11.95 -16.42
N LEU A 117 -7.08 11.71 -17.20
CA LEU A 117 -6.77 12.50 -18.39
C LEU A 117 -7.85 12.36 -19.45
N HIS A 118 -8.32 11.15 -19.67
CA HIS A 118 -9.41 10.89 -20.61
C HIS A 118 -10.73 11.53 -20.15
N TYR A 119 -11.06 11.42 -18.86
CA TYR A 119 -12.23 12.08 -18.27
C TYR A 119 -12.21 13.59 -18.50
N LYS A 120 -11.07 14.23 -18.25
CA LYS A 120 -10.90 15.69 -18.42
C LYS A 120 -10.80 16.11 -19.88
N ASN A 121 -10.52 15.18 -20.81
CA ASN A 121 -10.28 15.47 -22.22
C ASN A 121 -9.22 16.56 -22.44
N TYR A 122 -8.20 16.60 -21.59
CA TYR A 122 -7.13 17.59 -21.68
C TYR A 122 -6.05 17.17 -22.66
N LYS A 123 -5.48 18.13 -23.40
CA LYS A 123 -4.32 17.91 -24.27
C LYS A 123 -3.01 17.81 -23.48
N ASN A 124 -2.95 18.48 -22.35
CA ASN A 124 -1.78 18.52 -21.49
C ASN A 124 -2.08 17.84 -20.16
N LEU A 125 -1.15 17.00 -19.73
CA LEU A 125 -1.19 16.35 -18.44
C LEU A 125 -0.57 17.24 -17.37
N ASN A 126 -1.31 17.50 -16.29
CA ASN A 126 -0.78 18.12 -15.07
C ASN A 126 -1.35 17.38 -13.85
N VAL A 127 -0.56 16.50 -13.25
CA VAL A 127 -0.94 15.77 -12.04
C VAL A 127 -0.48 16.56 -10.83
N LEU A 128 -1.43 16.89 -9.96
CA LEU A 128 -1.12 17.46 -8.65
C LEU A 128 -0.79 16.34 -7.67
N SER A 129 0.37 16.39 -7.06
CA SER A 129 0.82 15.46 -6.02
C SER A 129 1.47 16.22 -4.87
N PHE A 130 1.86 15.50 -3.82
CA PHE A 130 2.38 16.13 -2.60
C PHE A 130 3.87 15.92 -2.41
N ASN A 131 4.52 16.90 -1.80
CA ASN A 131 5.92 16.78 -1.38
C ASN A 131 6.08 15.55 -0.47
N ASN A 132 7.21 14.86 -0.59
CA ASN A 132 7.52 13.64 0.15
C ASN A 132 6.59 12.44 -0.13
N SER A 133 5.68 12.52 -1.10
CA SER A 133 4.83 11.39 -1.51
C SER A 133 5.61 10.29 -2.21
N PHE A 134 5.03 9.09 -2.23
CA PHE A 134 5.58 7.94 -2.94
C PHE A 134 4.47 7.18 -3.69
N HIS A 135 4.50 7.26 -5.01
CA HIS A 135 3.52 6.64 -5.91
C HIS A 135 4.16 5.63 -6.88
N GLY A 136 5.35 5.17 -6.56
CA GLY A 136 6.14 4.25 -7.38
C GLY A 136 7.52 4.79 -7.71
N VAL A 137 8.31 3.97 -8.43
CA VAL A 137 9.68 4.30 -8.85
C VAL A 137 9.82 4.38 -10.36
N ASN A 138 8.84 3.91 -11.11
CA ASN A 138 8.84 3.85 -12.56
C ASN A 138 7.72 4.69 -13.15
N SER A 139 7.86 5.06 -14.43
CA SER A 139 6.84 5.71 -15.23
C SER A 139 6.26 6.97 -14.54
N TYR A 140 4.98 7.27 -14.72
CA TYR A 140 4.31 8.42 -14.12
C TYR A 140 4.31 8.38 -12.59
N GLY A 141 4.18 7.21 -11.98
CA GLY A 141 4.28 7.06 -10.53
C GLY A 141 5.62 7.56 -9.98
N GLY A 142 6.73 7.23 -10.65
CA GLY A 142 8.06 7.75 -10.31
C GLY A 142 8.21 9.26 -10.51
N PHE A 143 7.45 9.81 -11.45
CA PHE A 143 7.44 11.24 -11.77
C PHE A 143 6.77 12.08 -10.70
N ILE A 144 5.59 11.66 -10.28
CA ILE A 144 4.80 12.35 -9.27
C ILE A 144 5.27 12.07 -7.84
N THR A 145 6.16 11.07 -7.65
CA THR A 145 6.80 10.79 -6.35
C THR A 145 7.66 11.98 -5.91
N GLY A 146 7.31 12.60 -4.79
CA GLY A 146 8.01 13.75 -4.20
C GLY A 146 9.26 13.37 -3.41
N ARG A 147 9.31 12.14 -2.86
CA ARG A 147 10.36 11.67 -1.95
C ARG A 147 11.78 11.69 -2.54
N PHE A 148 11.94 11.54 -3.83
CA PHE A 148 13.23 11.42 -4.49
C PHE A 148 13.58 12.66 -5.35
N SER A 149 13.01 13.81 -5.04
CA SER A 149 13.13 15.03 -5.86
C SER A 149 14.57 15.45 -6.19
N THR A 150 15.52 15.17 -5.29
CA THR A 150 16.93 15.55 -5.42
C THR A 150 17.88 14.38 -5.68
N SER A 151 17.39 13.13 -5.68
CA SER A 151 18.25 11.95 -5.74
C SER A 151 18.43 11.42 -7.17
N LEU A 152 19.50 10.65 -7.38
CA LEU A 152 19.74 9.88 -8.60
C LEU A 152 18.65 8.83 -8.88
N LYS A 153 17.77 8.56 -7.91
CA LYS A 153 16.64 7.62 -8.01
C LYS A 153 15.46 8.20 -8.78
N ARG A 154 15.42 9.52 -8.98
CA ARG A 154 14.39 10.15 -9.81
C ARG A 154 14.69 9.89 -11.29
N LEU A 155 13.62 9.60 -12.05
CA LEU A 155 13.73 9.56 -13.51
C LEU A 155 14.20 10.92 -14.03
N LYS A 156 15.31 10.89 -14.77
CA LYS A 156 15.87 12.09 -15.40
C LYS A 156 15.45 12.16 -16.87
N GLY A 157 15.38 13.36 -17.41
CA GLY A 157 15.16 13.59 -18.83
C GLY A 157 13.70 13.57 -19.30
N LEU A 158 12.75 13.38 -18.38
CA LEU A 158 11.34 13.60 -18.68
C LEU A 158 10.97 15.06 -18.36
N PRO A 159 10.10 15.72 -19.14
CA PRO A 159 9.72 17.11 -18.90
C PRO A 159 9.07 17.27 -17.52
N GLU A 160 9.44 18.30 -16.77
CA GLU A 160 8.84 18.62 -15.47
C GLU A 160 7.36 19.07 -15.57
N LEU A 161 6.90 19.30 -16.80
CA LEU A 161 5.58 19.84 -17.14
C LEU A 161 4.40 18.93 -16.80
N PHE A 162 4.62 17.70 -16.37
CA PHE A 162 3.55 16.73 -16.14
C PHE A 162 3.10 16.62 -14.67
N SER A 163 3.72 17.32 -13.76
CA SER A 163 3.31 17.28 -12.35
C SER A 163 3.62 18.58 -11.63
N THR A 164 2.65 19.02 -10.85
CA THR A 164 2.82 20.06 -9.85
C THR A 164 2.88 19.39 -8.47
N LYS A 165 3.81 19.83 -7.62
CA LYS A 165 3.95 19.35 -6.25
C LYS A 165 3.70 20.48 -5.27
N CYS A 166 2.92 20.19 -4.23
CA CYS A 166 2.64 21.11 -3.14
C CYS A 166 2.78 20.44 -1.76
N ASN A 167 2.64 21.21 -0.72
CA ASN A 167 2.53 20.69 0.64
C ASN A 167 1.07 20.28 0.93
N TYR A 168 0.83 19.63 2.06
CA TYR A 168 -0.52 19.38 2.56
C TYR A 168 -1.09 20.68 3.16
N ASP A 169 -1.23 21.69 2.29
CA ASP A 169 -1.77 23.01 2.58
C ASP A 169 -2.93 23.29 1.61
N ILE A 170 -4.12 23.45 2.16
CA ILE A 170 -5.33 23.58 1.36
C ILE A 170 -5.36 24.87 0.54
N GLN A 171 -4.74 25.95 1.03
CA GLN A 171 -4.65 27.21 0.30
C GLN A 171 -3.70 27.11 -0.90
N GLU A 172 -2.60 26.40 -0.74
CA GLU A 172 -1.67 26.09 -1.84
C GLU A 172 -2.36 25.23 -2.90
N VAL A 173 -3.09 24.20 -2.48
CA VAL A 173 -3.89 23.33 -3.38
C VAL A 173 -4.92 24.16 -4.16
N GLU A 174 -5.71 24.98 -3.50
CA GLU A 174 -6.73 25.81 -4.14
C GLU A 174 -6.13 26.78 -5.16
N LYS A 175 -5.03 27.43 -4.82
CA LYS A 175 -4.29 28.32 -5.74
C LYS A 175 -3.84 27.58 -7.00
N ILE A 176 -3.37 26.35 -6.88
CA ILE A 176 -2.95 25.52 -8.02
C ILE A 176 -4.17 25.12 -8.87
N MET A 177 -5.24 24.64 -8.23
CA MET A 177 -6.43 24.14 -8.92
C MET A 177 -7.20 25.26 -9.63
N SER A 178 -7.14 26.50 -9.13
CA SER A 178 -7.76 27.70 -9.77
C SER A 178 -7.02 28.22 -10.99
N ASN A 179 -5.80 27.74 -11.26
CA ASN A 179 -4.99 28.17 -12.39
C ASN A 179 -5.50 27.58 -13.71
N LYS A 180 -6.18 28.41 -14.51
CA LYS A 180 -6.76 28.01 -15.80
C LYS A 180 -5.71 27.82 -16.91
N ASP A 181 -4.53 28.43 -16.78
CA ASP A 181 -3.46 28.32 -17.78
C ASP A 181 -2.74 26.98 -17.72
N ASN A 182 -2.77 26.33 -16.55
CA ASN A 182 -2.20 25.00 -16.33
C ASN A 182 -3.20 24.13 -15.51
N PRO A 183 -4.31 23.71 -16.12
CA PRO A 183 -5.37 23.00 -15.41
C PRO A 183 -4.92 21.64 -14.87
N VAL A 184 -5.34 21.35 -13.65
CA VAL A 184 -5.03 20.07 -12.99
C VAL A 184 -5.86 18.94 -13.60
N THR A 185 -5.21 17.89 -14.05
CA THR A 185 -5.85 16.70 -14.62
C THR A 185 -6.44 15.80 -13.53
N CYS A 186 -5.69 15.54 -12.49
CA CYS A 186 -6.10 14.82 -11.30
C CYS A 186 -5.18 15.17 -10.13
N ILE A 187 -5.64 14.85 -8.94
CA ILE A 187 -4.82 14.88 -7.73
C ILE A 187 -4.55 13.45 -7.26
N VAL A 188 -3.29 13.13 -6.97
CA VAL A 188 -2.90 11.83 -6.44
C VAL A 188 -2.35 12.02 -5.03
N VAL A 189 -2.96 11.36 -4.04
CA VAL A 189 -2.67 11.58 -2.63
C VAL A 189 -2.53 10.27 -1.85
N GLU A 190 -1.49 10.17 -1.02
CA GLU A 190 -1.40 9.12 0.02
C GLU A 190 -2.20 9.59 1.25
N PRO A 191 -3.13 8.79 1.79
CA PRO A 191 -3.80 9.14 3.05
C PRO A 191 -2.86 9.22 4.25
N ILE A 192 -1.82 8.38 4.25
CA ILE A 192 -0.67 8.44 5.18
C ILE A 192 0.59 8.40 4.33
N GLN A 193 1.49 9.36 4.49
CA GLN A 193 2.76 9.37 3.77
C GLN A 193 3.74 8.35 4.37
N CYS A 194 3.55 7.09 3.98
CA CYS A 194 4.22 5.95 4.59
C CYS A 194 5.73 5.94 4.44
N THR A 195 6.26 6.48 3.35
CA THR A 195 7.71 6.49 3.10
C THR A 195 8.41 7.73 3.61
N ALA A 196 7.65 8.75 3.98
CA ALA A 196 8.17 10.01 4.53
C ALA A 196 8.28 10.02 6.05
N GLY A 197 7.91 8.93 6.72
CA GLY A 197 7.90 8.84 8.18
C GLY A 197 6.55 8.43 8.76
N ASP A 198 5.66 7.82 8.00
CA ASP A 198 4.26 7.56 8.39
C ASP A 198 3.55 8.85 8.85
N ILE A 199 3.63 9.90 8.03
CA ILE A 199 3.01 11.19 8.36
C ILE A 199 1.50 11.08 8.14
N HIS A 200 0.75 11.30 9.22
CA HIS A 200 -0.71 11.38 9.20
C HIS A 200 -1.13 12.83 9.01
N HIS A 201 -2.15 13.03 8.18
CA HIS A 201 -2.73 14.35 7.94
C HIS A 201 -4.15 14.41 8.49
N ASP A 202 -4.61 15.61 8.82
CA ASP A 202 -5.89 15.83 9.46
C ASP A 202 -7.07 15.49 8.53
N ARG A 203 -8.14 14.97 9.13
CA ARG A 203 -9.40 14.68 8.42
C ARG A 203 -9.95 15.94 7.74
N GLU A 204 -9.81 17.09 8.38
CA GLU A 204 -10.30 18.38 7.85
C GLU A 204 -9.60 18.73 6.53
N PHE A 205 -8.29 18.48 6.41
CA PHE A 205 -7.58 18.67 5.14
C PHE A 205 -8.22 17.85 4.01
N PHE A 206 -8.48 16.57 4.24
CA PHE A 206 -9.07 15.69 3.22
C PHE A 206 -10.51 16.05 2.88
N SER A 207 -11.30 16.52 3.86
CA SER A 207 -12.66 17.02 3.61
C SER A 207 -12.63 18.24 2.68
N LYS A 208 -11.79 19.22 2.99
CA LYS A 208 -11.62 20.42 2.15
C LYS A 208 -11.04 20.08 0.78
N LEU A 209 -10.11 19.11 0.72
CA LEU A 209 -9.55 18.62 -0.55
C LEU A 209 -10.65 18.01 -1.43
N ARG A 210 -11.58 17.23 -0.83
CA ARG A 210 -12.73 16.68 -1.56
C ARG A 210 -13.65 17.80 -2.10
N ASP A 211 -13.91 18.83 -1.29
CA ASP A 211 -14.72 19.97 -1.69
C ASP A 211 -14.08 20.75 -2.86
N LEU A 212 -12.78 20.98 -2.81
CA LEU A 212 -12.03 21.59 -3.92
C LEU A 212 -12.10 20.73 -5.20
N CYS A 213 -11.89 19.42 -5.05
CA CYS A 213 -12.01 18.49 -6.18
C CYS A 213 -13.40 18.50 -6.82
N ASN A 214 -14.47 18.65 -6.01
CA ASN A 214 -15.82 18.79 -6.50
C ASN A 214 -16.02 20.14 -7.21
N THR A 215 -15.53 21.24 -6.62
CA THR A 215 -15.67 22.60 -7.14
C THR A 215 -14.99 22.77 -8.50
N TYR A 216 -13.78 22.23 -8.65
CA TYR A 216 -13.00 22.34 -9.88
C TYR A 216 -13.16 21.14 -10.83
N ASP A 217 -14.03 20.20 -10.47
CA ASP A 217 -14.22 18.93 -11.20
C ASP A 217 -12.91 18.21 -11.48
N VAL A 218 -12.03 18.10 -10.48
CA VAL A 218 -10.75 17.40 -10.56
C VAL A 218 -10.86 16.02 -9.93
N PRO A 219 -10.59 14.92 -10.65
CA PRO A 219 -10.57 13.58 -10.09
C PRO A 219 -9.61 13.45 -8.90
N MET A 220 -10.14 12.92 -7.79
CA MET A 220 -9.39 12.64 -6.56
C MET A 220 -8.98 11.18 -6.54
N VAL A 221 -7.68 10.91 -6.68
CA VAL A 221 -7.09 9.58 -6.65
C VAL A 221 -6.46 9.32 -5.30
N PHE A 222 -6.98 8.36 -4.54
CA PHE A 222 -6.36 7.88 -3.30
C PHE A 222 -5.44 6.72 -3.58
N ASP A 223 -4.17 6.90 -3.22
CA ASP A 223 -3.19 5.81 -3.23
C ASP A 223 -3.25 5.06 -1.90
N GLU A 224 -4.04 4.01 -1.88
CA GLU A 224 -4.21 3.12 -0.73
C GLU A 224 -3.37 1.83 -0.82
N ILE A 225 -2.40 1.78 -1.72
CA ILE A 225 -1.56 0.60 -1.93
C ILE A 225 -0.92 0.10 -0.62
N GLN A 226 -0.56 0.99 0.29
CA GLN A 226 0.06 0.58 1.55
C GLN A 226 -0.89 0.53 2.73
N VAL A 227 -1.87 1.41 2.78
CA VAL A 227 -2.75 1.62 3.95
C VAL A 227 -4.10 0.94 3.83
N GLY A 228 -4.51 0.59 2.62
CA GLY A 228 -5.78 -0.10 2.35
C GLY A 228 -5.78 -1.58 2.70
N PHE A 229 -6.88 -2.22 2.35
CA PHE A 229 -7.15 -3.64 2.50
C PHE A 229 -6.88 -4.13 3.93
N GLY A 230 -7.57 -3.51 4.88
CA GLY A 230 -7.59 -3.92 6.28
C GLY A 230 -6.45 -3.41 7.16
N ALA A 231 -5.38 -2.82 6.59
CA ALA A 231 -4.18 -2.44 7.34
C ALA A 231 -4.45 -1.49 8.51
N THR A 232 -5.49 -0.69 8.41
CA THR A 232 -5.84 0.35 9.39
C THR A 232 -7.06 0.01 10.24
N GLY A 233 -7.58 -1.22 10.11
CA GLY A 233 -8.74 -1.71 10.85
C GLY A 233 -10.10 -1.40 10.20
N LYS A 234 -10.09 -0.77 9.02
CA LYS A 234 -11.18 -0.72 8.05
C LYS A 234 -10.68 -1.25 6.73
N LEU A 235 -11.59 -1.60 5.82
CA LEU A 235 -11.17 -2.14 4.53
C LEU A 235 -10.33 -1.12 3.75
N TRP A 236 -10.81 0.13 3.69
CA TRP A 236 -10.11 1.24 3.07
C TRP A 236 -9.89 2.39 4.04
N TYR A 237 -8.81 3.14 3.86
CA TYR A 237 -8.49 4.26 4.75
C TYR A 237 -9.50 5.41 4.65
N PHE A 238 -10.01 5.70 3.45
CA PHE A 238 -10.96 6.79 3.25
C PHE A 238 -12.23 6.66 4.09
N GLU A 239 -12.59 5.44 4.52
CA GLU A 239 -13.70 5.22 5.44
C GLU A 239 -13.48 5.88 6.82
N HIS A 240 -12.21 6.03 7.27
CA HIS A 240 -11.88 6.76 8.50
C HIS A 240 -12.10 8.26 8.34
N LEU A 241 -11.99 8.76 7.10
CA LEU A 241 -12.12 10.17 6.78
C LEU A 241 -13.57 10.58 6.56
N GLY A 242 -14.45 9.62 6.22
CA GLY A 242 -15.86 9.88 5.88
C GLY A 242 -16.02 10.63 4.57
N ILE A 243 -15.10 10.44 3.63
CA ILE A 243 -15.15 10.98 2.27
C ILE A 243 -15.05 9.82 1.27
N THR A 244 -15.47 10.08 0.03
CA THR A 244 -15.33 9.11 -1.07
C THR A 244 -14.40 9.70 -2.14
N PRO A 245 -13.22 9.10 -2.40
CA PRO A 245 -12.40 9.48 -3.54
C PRO A 245 -13.07 9.02 -4.85
N ASP A 246 -12.71 9.65 -5.95
CA ASP A 246 -13.21 9.27 -7.27
C ASP A 246 -12.57 7.95 -7.75
N ILE A 247 -11.30 7.75 -7.44
CA ILE A 247 -10.50 6.58 -7.79
C ILE A 247 -9.70 6.13 -6.57
N VAL A 248 -9.69 4.84 -6.29
CA VAL A 248 -8.80 4.22 -5.29
C VAL A 248 -7.83 3.30 -6.00
N VAL A 249 -6.54 3.49 -5.76
CA VAL A 249 -5.48 2.60 -6.22
C VAL A 249 -5.10 1.65 -5.10
N PHE A 250 -5.06 0.36 -5.37
CA PHE A 250 -4.77 -0.69 -4.40
C PHE A 250 -3.65 -1.63 -4.84
N GLY A 251 -3.12 -2.41 -3.91
CA GLY A 251 -2.04 -3.37 -4.14
C GLY A 251 -1.51 -3.95 -2.84
N LYS A 252 -0.31 -4.51 -2.88
CA LYS A 252 0.35 -5.12 -1.72
C LYS A 252 -0.50 -6.22 -1.06
N LYS A 253 -1.28 -5.90 -0.01
CA LYS A 253 -2.06 -6.87 0.77
C LYS A 253 -3.16 -7.56 -0.03
N THR A 254 -3.68 -6.91 -1.06
CA THR A 254 -4.60 -7.51 -2.02
C THR A 254 -3.94 -8.60 -2.88
N GLN A 255 -2.61 -8.69 -2.89
CA GLN A 255 -1.78 -9.51 -3.80
C GLN A 255 -1.95 -9.11 -5.28
N VAL A 256 -3.12 -8.72 -5.68
CA VAL A 256 -3.43 -8.10 -6.97
C VAL A 256 -3.32 -6.59 -6.84
N SER A 257 -2.65 -5.92 -7.77
CA SER A 257 -2.69 -4.47 -7.84
C SER A 257 -3.77 -4.01 -8.82
N GLY A 258 -4.27 -2.80 -8.64
CA GLY A 258 -5.30 -2.28 -9.53
C GLY A 258 -5.91 -0.98 -9.00
N LEU A 259 -7.01 -0.62 -9.61
CA LEU A 259 -7.82 0.51 -9.19
C LEU A 259 -9.30 0.17 -9.24
N MET A 260 -10.07 0.93 -8.49
CA MET A 260 -11.53 0.96 -8.56
C MET A 260 -12.01 2.40 -8.72
N VAL A 261 -13.07 2.59 -9.48
CA VAL A 261 -13.62 3.92 -9.80
C VAL A 261 -15.09 4.02 -9.44
N THR A 262 -15.53 5.20 -9.07
CA THR A 262 -16.94 5.51 -8.85
C THR A 262 -17.72 5.55 -10.17
N LYS A 263 -19.06 5.52 -10.09
CA LYS A 263 -19.95 5.58 -11.28
C LYS A 263 -19.66 6.78 -12.20
N LYS A 264 -19.06 7.84 -11.68
CA LYS A 264 -18.64 9.02 -12.45
C LYS A 264 -17.74 8.66 -13.65
N PHE A 265 -17.00 7.55 -13.56
CA PHE A 265 -16.05 7.10 -14.59
C PHE A 265 -16.52 5.88 -15.37
N SER A 266 -17.73 5.36 -15.11
CA SER A 266 -18.21 4.12 -15.75
C SER A 266 -18.24 4.20 -17.27
N ASP A 267 -18.59 5.34 -17.83
CA ASP A 267 -18.65 5.53 -19.28
C ASP A 267 -17.28 5.33 -19.95
N ILE A 268 -16.19 5.61 -19.23
CA ILE A 268 -14.84 5.41 -19.75
C ILE A 268 -14.56 3.92 -20.01
N PHE A 269 -15.13 3.02 -19.21
CA PHE A 269 -14.95 1.57 -19.37
C PHE A 269 -15.85 0.95 -20.44
N ASN A 270 -16.83 1.70 -20.95
CA ASN A 270 -17.84 1.22 -21.90
C ASN A 270 -17.71 1.85 -23.29
N ARG A 271 -16.64 2.58 -23.58
CA ARG A 271 -16.46 3.31 -24.84
C ARG A 271 -15.35 2.71 -25.68
N ASP A 272 -15.55 2.70 -26.99
CA ASP A 272 -14.57 2.17 -27.96
C ASP A 272 -13.32 3.05 -28.11
N ASP A 273 -13.38 4.33 -27.67
CA ASP A 273 -12.29 5.30 -27.74
C ASP A 273 -11.48 5.43 -26.44
N VAL A 274 -11.60 4.48 -25.53
CA VAL A 274 -10.91 4.46 -24.23
C VAL A 274 -9.39 4.32 -24.39
N PRO A 275 -8.59 5.00 -23.60
CA PRO A 275 -7.16 4.73 -23.54
C PRO A 275 -6.95 3.26 -23.15
N ARG A 276 -6.23 2.53 -23.97
CA ARG A 276 -5.92 1.13 -23.69
C ARG A 276 -5.17 1.05 -22.35
N LEU A 277 -5.78 0.36 -21.38
CA LEU A 277 -5.22 0.13 -20.06
C LEU A 277 -4.52 -1.22 -19.99
N GLU A 278 -4.98 -2.16 -20.81
CA GLU A 278 -4.55 -3.54 -20.81
C GLU A 278 -3.10 -3.67 -21.28
N VAL A 279 -2.40 -4.57 -20.63
CA VAL A 279 -1.08 -5.07 -21.01
C VAL A 279 -1.11 -6.58 -21.04
N THR A 280 -0.14 -7.23 -21.67
CA THR A 280 -0.11 -8.70 -21.82
C THR A 280 -0.45 -9.46 -20.53
N TRP A 281 -0.02 -8.95 -19.39
CA TRP A 281 -0.34 -9.52 -18.08
C TRP A 281 -0.97 -8.47 -17.15
N ASN A 282 -2.25 -8.36 -17.23
CA ASN A 282 -3.08 -7.60 -16.29
C ASN A 282 -3.30 -8.42 -15.02
N SER A 283 -2.34 -8.35 -14.09
CA SER A 283 -2.30 -9.22 -12.93
C SER A 283 -1.96 -10.69 -13.29
N ASP A 284 -2.04 -11.57 -12.31
CA ASP A 284 -1.74 -13.00 -12.43
C ASP A 284 -2.87 -13.79 -11.78
N THR A 285 -3.35 -14.83 -12.44
CA THR A 285 -4.44 -15.69 -11.92
C THR A 285 -4.09 -16.28 -10.56
N LEU A 286 -2.81 -16.61 -10.30
CA LEU A 286 -2.39 -17.12 -8.99
C LEU A 286 -2.49 -16.05 -7.89
N ASP A 287 -2.25 -14.78 -8.21
CA ASP A 287 -2.43 -13.67 -7.29
C ASP A 287 -3.93 -13.42 -7.03
N MET A 288 -4.77 -13.55 -8.04
CA MET A 288 -6.23 -13.46 -7.92
C MET A 288 -6.77 -14.57 -7.00
N ILE A 289 -6.33 -15.81 -7.18
CA ILE A 289 -6.69 -16.93 -6.30
C ILE A 289 -6.24 -16.64 -4.86
N ARG A 290 -5.00 -16.18 -4.64
CA ARG A 290 -4.56 -15.79 -3.28
C ARG A 290 -5.45 -14.72 -2.66
N CYS A 291 -5.79 -13.69 -3.42
CA CYS A 291 -6.66 -12.61 -2.95
C CYS A 291 -8.06 -13.13 -2.59
N LYS A 292 -8.64 -14.01 -3.42
CA LYS A 292 -9.93 -14.67 -3.17
C LYS A 292 -9.95 -15.32 -1.78
N TYR A 293 -8.94 -16.12 -1.45
CA TYR A 293 -8.85 -16.79 -0.15
C TYR A 293 -8.52 -15.83 1.00
N ILE A 294 -7.82 -14.73 0.77
CA ILE A 294 -7.64 -13.67 1.77
C ILE A 294 -8.97 -12.99 2.10
N ILE A 295 -9.78 -12.68 1.09
CA ILE A 295 -11.12 -12.11 1.28
C ILE A 295 -12.01 -13.09 2.05
N GLN A 296 -11.97 -14.37 1.71
CA GLN A 296 -12.70 -15.40 2.45
C GLN A 296 -12.31 -15.38 3.94
N GLU A 297 -11.02 -15.37 4.26
CA GLU A 297 -10.58 -15.29 5.66
C GLU A 297 -11.04 -13.98 6.34
N PHE A 298 -11.09 -12.86 5.63
CA PHE A 298 -11.62 -11.61 6.17
C PHE A 298 -13.11 -11.68 6.50
N GLN A 299 -13.87 -12.44 5.71
CA GLN A 299 -15.31 -12.65 5.92
C GLN A 299 -15.59 -13.67 7.03
N GLU A 300 -14.78 -14.72 7.15
CA GLU A 300 -14.96 -15.81 8.10
C GLU A 300 -14.35 -15.53 9.48
N SER A 301 -13.33 -14.67 9.52
CA SER A 301 -12.57 -14.32 10.73
C SER A 301 -12.63 -12.82 10.99
N SER A 302 -12.54 -12.44 12.26
CA SER A 302 -12.58 -11.01 12.66
C SER A 302 -11.22 -10.31 12.42
N VAL A 303 -10.66 -10.39 11.20
CA VAL A 303 -9.34 -9.86 10.88
C VAL A 303 -9.27 -8.35 11.11
N LEU A 304 -10.27 -7.58 10.66
CA LEU A 304 -10.30 -6.12 10.84
C LEU A 304 -10.40 -5.73 12.32
N GLU A 305 -11.16 -6.48 13.10
CA GLU A 305 -11.25 -6.29 14.55
C GLU A 305 -9.91 -6.62 15.22
N ASN A 306 -9.23 -7.69 14.80
CA ASN A 306 -7.89 -8.04 15.29
C ASN A 306 -6.89 -6.90 15.01
N VAL A 307 -6.92 -6.31 13.82
CA VAL A 307 -6.06 -5.17 13.47
C VAL A 307 -6.26 -4.00 14.42
N ASN A 308 -7.50 -3.66 14.75
CA ASN A 308 -7.83 -2.61 15.71
C ASN A 308 -7.33 -2.97 17.13
N LYS A 309 -7.58 -4.19 17.60
CA LYS A 309 -7.14 -4.67 18.92
C LYS A 309 -5.61 -4.69 19.04
N ARG A 310 -4.91 -5.21 18.03
CA ARG A 310 -3.44 -5.29 18.05
C ARG A 310 -2.81 -3.91 17.89
N GLY A 311 -3.40 -3.05 17.04
CA GLY A 311 -2.95 -1.67 16.91
C GLY A 311 -3.00 -0.90 18.23
N GLU A 312 -4.14 -0.97 18.95
CA GLU A 312 -4.29 -0.32 20.26
C GLU A 312 -3.40 -0.96 21.32
N GLN A 313 -3.23 -2.28 21.32
CA GLN A 313 -2.31 -2.98 22.20
C GLN A 313 -0.86 -2.50 22.03
N ILE A 314 -0.37 -2.43 20.79
CA ILE A 314 1.00 -1.98 20.51
C ILE A 314 1.17 -0.51 20.92
N LYS A 315 0.17 0.34 20.63
CA LYS A 315 0.16 1.74 21.06
C LYS A 315 0.30 1.85 22.58
N ASN A 316 -0.51 1.13 23.34
CA ASN A 316 -0.46 1.15 24.81
C ASN A 316 0.90 0.66 25.35
N LEU A 317 1.54 -0.27 24.66
CA LEU A 317 2.83 -0.83 25.06
C LEU A 317 4.03 0.07 24.71
N LEU A 318 3.94 0.89 23.64
CA LEU A 318 5.10 1.62 23.11
C LEU A 318 5.00 3.15 23.20
N SER A 319 3.81 3.76 23.23
CA SER A 319 3.66 5.22 23.08
C SER A 319 4.33 6.06 24.18
N ASN A 320 4.57 5.49 25.36
CA ASN A 320 5.17 6.17 26.50
C ASN A 320 6.55 5.58 26.88
N VAL A 321 7.19 4.85 25.96
CA VAL A 321 8.51 4.26 26.22
C VAL A 321 9.60 5.31 26.01
N SER A 322 10.53 5.43 26.94
CA SER A 322 11.71 6.30 26.82
C SER A 322 12.47 5.98 25.53
N GLY A 323 12.93 7.01 24.83
CA GLY A 323 13.63 6.89 23.56
C GLY A 323 12.71 6.76 22.34
N ILE A 324 11.39 6.69 22.53
CA ILE A 324 10.39 6.76 21.45
C ILE A 324 9.75 8.14 21.43
N ASP A 325 9.89 8.84 20.32
CA ASP A 325 9.24 10.12 20.06
C ASP A 325 8.16 9.97 18.98
N ASN A 326 7.18 10.88 18.97
CA ASN A 326 6.15 10.96 17.92
C ASN A 326 5.54 9.60 17.54
N PHE A 327 5.14 8.80 18.53
CA PHE A 327 4.45 7.55 18.25
C PHE A 327 3.13 7.83 17.52
N ARG A 328 2.91 7.17 16.39
CA ARG A 328 1.73 7.32 15.55
C ARG A 328 1.29 5.98 14.98
N SER A 329 0.00 5.75 14.99
CA SER A 329 -0.56 4.51 14.46
C SER A 329 -1.98 4.67 13.97
N LYS A 330 -2.34 3.82 13.03
CA LYS A 330 -3.71 3.55 12.64
C LYS A 330 -3.80 2.07 12.29
N GLY A 331 -4.49 1.29 13.13
CA GLY A 331 -4.42 -0.17 13.06
C GLY A 331 -2.96 -0.65 13.16
N LEU A 332 -2.52 -1.44 12.18
CA LEU A 332 -1.15 -1.97 12.09
C LEU A 332 -0.22 -1.20 11.14
N ILE A 333 -0.61 0.01 10.77
CA ILE A 333 0.30 1.01 10.20
C ILE A 333 0.85 1.82 11.36
N ILE A 334 2.08 1.53 11.77
CA ILE A 334 2.69 2.05 13.00
C ILE A 334 4.04 2.67 12.68
N GLY A 335 4.28 3.86 13.20
CA GLY A 335 5.55 4.56 13.11
C GLY A 335 5.93 5.27 14.41
N PHE A 336 7.21 5.44 14.66
CA PHE A 336 7.74 6.25 15.73
C PHE A 336 9.10 6.80 15.38
N ASP A 337 9.48 7.89 15.99
CA ASP A 337 10.74 8.56 15.75
C ASP A 337 11.76 8.22 16.85
N LEU A 338 13.03 8.24 16.48
CA LEU A 338 14.17 8.22 17.37
C LEU A 338 14.83 9.62 17.35
N LYS A 339 15.68 9.89 18.30
CA LYS A 339 16.41 11.15 18.43
C LYS A 339 17.09 11.61 17.13
N ASN A 340 17.65 10.68 16.37
CA ASN A 340 18.32 10.94 15.08
C ASN A 340 18.47 9.65 14.27
N THR A 341 18.99 9.81 13.05
CA THR A 341 19.24 8.70 12.11
C THR A 341 20.18 7.65 12.68
N GLU A 342 21.24 8.06 13.39
CA GLU A 342 22.24 7.14 13.97
C GLU A 342 21.62 6.25 15.04
N THR A 343 20.85 6.83 15.95
CA THR A 343 20.11 6.09 16.99
C THR A 343 19.12 5.10 16.36
N ARG A 344 18.39 5.53 15.30
CA ARG A 344 17.50 4.66 14.55
C ARG A 344 18.24 3.46 13.95
N ASP A 345 19.34 3.69 13.25
CA ASP A 345 20.10 2.63 12.58
C ASP A 345 20.72 1.66 13.58
N ARG A 346 21.15 2.19 14.72
CA ARG A 346 21.66 1.39 15.84
C ARG A 346 20.57 0.50 16.43
N LEU A 347 19.38 1.05 16.68
CA LEU A 347 18.23 0.27 17.16
C LEU A 347 17.84 -0.84 16.17
N MET A 348 17.75 -0.54 14.87
CA MET A 348 17.44 -1.54 13.85
C MET A 348 18.46 -2.69 13.83
N LYS A 349 19.74 -2.38 14.00
CA LYS A 349 20.79 -3.41 14.08
C LYS A 349 20.64 -4.31 15.30
N VAL A 350 20.34 -3.72 16.47
CA VAL A 350 20.11 -4.48 17.71
C VAL A 350 18.87 -5.36 17.56
N LEU A 351 17.77 -4.83 17.03
CA LEU A 351 16.54 -5.61 16.76
C LEU A 351 16.82 -6.79 15.83
N TYR A 352 17.55 -6.58 14.73
CA TYR A 352 17.94 -7.67 13.82
C TYR A 352 18.75 -8.75 14.54
N ASN A 353 19.71 -8.36 15.37
CA ASN A 353 20.52 -9.31 16.15
C ASN A 353 19.68 -10.07 17.19
N LYS A 354 18.65 -9.45 17.75
CA LYS A 354 17.69 -10.09 18.66
C LYS A 354 16.69 -11.02 17.94
N GLY A 355 16.60 -10.96 16.61
CA GLY A 355 15.69 -11.79 15.82
C GLY A 355 14.36 -11.09 15.48
N MET A 356 14.38 -9.78 15.28
CA MET A 356 13.25 -9.01 14.78
C MET A 356 13.63 -8.22 13.54
N ILE A 357 12.76 -8.20 12.53
CA ILE A 357 12.93 -7.37 11.35
C ILE A 357 11.84 -6.30 11.27
N CYS A 358 12.27 -5.07 11.03
CA CYS A 358 11.41 -3.91 10.78
C CYS A 358 12.07 -3.01 9.73
N ASN A 359 11.49 -1.87 9.40
CA ASN A 359 12.04 -0.99 8.38
C ASN A 359 12.15 0.46 8.86
N SER A 360 13.12 1.18 8.31
CA SER A 360 13.22 2.64 8.47
C SER A 360 12.25 3.37 7.55
N THR A 361 11.88 4.56 7.94
CA THR A 361 11.12 5.51 7.12
C THR A 361 11.49 6.94 7.51
N GLY A 362 11.21 7.93 6.64
CA GLY A 362 11.58 9.31 6.93
C GLY A 362 13.08 9.49 7.21
N ALA A 363 13.41 10.45 8.05
CA ALA A 363 14.79 10.76 8.45
C ALA A 363 15.27 9.85 9.60
N ASN A 364 14.50 9.74 10.67
CA ASN A 364 14.86 9.08 11.93
C ASN A 364 13.76 8.15 12.46
N SER A 365 12.78 7.77 11.63
CA SER A 365 11.66 6.95 12.06
C SER A 365 11.88 5.45 11.78
N ILE A 366 11.29 4.62 12.62
CA ILE A 366 11.04 3.20 12.38
C ILE A 366 9.56 3.02 12.07
N ARG A 367 9.25 2.13 11.14
CA ARG A 367 7.89 1.69 10.86
C ARG A 367 7.74 0.19 11.06
N LEU A 368 6.61 -0.18 11.65
CA LEU A 368 6.21 -1.57 11.86
C LEU A 368 5.04 -1.90 10.95
N ARG A 369 5.12 -3.05 10.29
CA ARG A 369 4.12 -3.56 9.34
C ARG A 369 3.88 -5.05 9.58
N PRO A 370 3.46 -5.45 10.78
CA PRO A 370 3.13 -6.85 11.01
C PRO A 370 1.97 -7.28 10.12
N ASN A 371 1.81 -8.58 9.91
CA ASN A 371 0.65 -9.13 9.22
C ASN A 371 -0.65 -8.88 10.00
N LEU A 372 -1.80 -8.92 9.31
CA LEU A 372 -3.09 -8.56 9.89
C LEU A 372 -3.65 -9.62 10.86
N ALA A 373 -3.14 -10.86 10.75
CA ALA A 373 -3.45 -11.96 11.65
C ALA A 373 -2.47 -12.06 12.85
N LEU A 374 -1.75 -10.98 13.16
CA LEU A 374 -0.80 -10.92 14.28
C LEU A 374 -1.48 -11.36 15.57
N SER A 375 -0.87 -12.31 16.28
CA SER A 375 -1.38 -12.76 17.57
C SER A 375 -1.13 -11.74 18.69
N GLU A 376 -1.91 -11.83 19.76
CA GLU A 376 -1.70 -11.03 20.97
C GLU A 376 -0.30 -11.23 21.54
N GLN A 377 0.11 -12.46 21.62
CA GLN A 377 1.40 -12.84 22.19
C GLN A 377 2.57 -12.30 21.32
N ASP A 378 2.48 -12.40 19.98
CA ASP A 378 3.52 -11.90 19.09
C ASP A 378 3.63 -10.37 19.15
N ALA A 379 2.51 -9.66 19.34
CA ALA A 379 2.51 -8.23 19.58
C ALA A 379 3.26 -7.88 20.87
N ILE A 380 3.03 -8.61 21.97
CA ILE A 380 3.74 -8.44 23.25
C ILE A 380 5.25 -8.71 23.07
N VAL A 381 5.59 -9.84 22.44
CA VAL A 381 6.98 -10.22 22.20
C VAL A 381 7.70 -9.13 21.40
N GLY A 382 7.11 -8.65 20.30
CA GLY A 382 7.72 -7.59 19.50
C GLY A 382 7.91 -6.28 20.25
N CYS A 383 6.92 -5.86 21.03
CA CYS A 383 7.04 -4.66 21.86
C CYS A 383 8.13 -4.79 22.95
N ASN A 384 8.25 -5.96 23.58
CA ASN A 384 9.29 -6.19 24.57
C ASN A 384 10.69 -6.18 23.95
N MET A 385 10.86 -6.80 22.76
CA MET A 385 12.12 -6.74 22.03
C MET A 385 12.52 -5.30 21.70
N ILE A 386 11.56 -4.43 21.33
CA ILE A 386 11.83 -3.00 21.07
C ILE A 386 12.29 -2.30 22.36
N LYS A 387 11.59 -2.51 23.49
CA LYS A 387 11.95 -1.91 24.79
C LYS A 387 13.35 -2.31 25.24
N GLU A 388 13.65 -3.61 25.19
CA GLU A 388 14.97 -4.12 25.55
C GLU A 388 16.07 -3.57 24.63
N ALA A 389 15.79 -3.49 23.32
CA ALA A 389 16.75 -2.94 22.37
C ALA A 389 17.01 -1.44 22.58
N LEU A 390 15.99 -0.68 23.00
CA LEU A 390 16.15 0.73 23.38
C LEU A 390 17.07 0.87 24.59
N GLN A 391 16.85 0.08 25.66
CA GLN A 391 17.70 0.08 26.85
C GLN A 391 19.18 -0.29 26.52
N GLU A 392 19.40 -1.15 25.53
CA GLU A 392 20.76 -1.55 25.12
C GLU A 392 21.50 -0.44 24.34
N ILE A 393 20.78 0.50 23.73
CA ILE A 393 21.38 1.58 22.94
C ILE A 393 21.46 2.92 23.69
N GLU A 394 20.77 3.08 24.83
CA GLU A 394 20.96 4.19 25.75
C GLU A 394 22.37 4.16 26.38
#